data_6ccecb6adecf8c35f0f5fe7a164c8c02
#
_entry.id   6ccecb6adecf8c35f0f5fe7a164c8c02
#
_cell.length_a   1.000
_cell.length_b   1.000
_cell.length_c   1.000
_cell.angle_alpha   90.00
_cell.angle_beta   90.00
_cell.angle_gamma   90.00
#
_symmetry.space_group_name_H-M   'P 1'
#
loop_
_entity.id
_entity.type
_entity.pdbx_description
1 polymer ?
#
loop_
_entity_poly.entity_id
_entity_poly.type
_entity_poly.pdbx_seq_one_letter_code
_entity_poly.pdbx_strand_id
1 'polypeptide(L)'
;RIVAAWDQFKRSGPAPDGFSYGTIYEGEAELLAAQKDTINIYGYATHGSHVAGIAGGSGAGTDHRGVAYEANYLMVTFLADEAAVIDAFSWMKAKAKEYGKRLVINMSWGLYNLGPLDGTSLVSQAIDQMSSDGVIFVTSGGNNGDETFHIKKTFANDTLSSLVEFYNYAANANMWGQSISMWGEEGKTFGTGFSVYDNSKKVLVASPLYDLAITSG
;
A
#
# COMPACT_ATOMS: atom_id res chain seq x y z
N ARG A 1 -18.65 -6.41 13.10
CA ARG A 1 -19.68 -6.20 12.07
C ARG A 1 -19.14 -5.25 11.01
N ILE A 2 -19.19 -5.62 9.72
CA ILE A 2 -18.91 -4.68 8.61
C ILE A 2 -20.12 -3.75 8.51
N VAL A 3 -19.88 -2.44 8.54
CA VAL A 3 -20.94 -1.43 8.44
C VAL A 3 -20.94 -0.71 7.11
N ALA A 4 -19.76 -0.57 6.49
CA ALA A 4 -19.59 -0.06 5.13
C ALA A 4 -18.32 -0.61 4.49
N ALA A 5 -18.30 -0.66 3.17
CA ALA A 5 -17.14 -1.06 2.37
C ALA A 5 -17.01 -0.16 1.14
N TRP A 6 -15.79 0.18 0.77
CA TRP A 6 -15.46 0.91 -0.44
C TRP A 6 -14.51 0.08 -1.31
N ASP A 7 -15.00 -0.34 -2.47
CA ASP A 7 -14.21 -1.01 -3.49
C ASP A 7 -13.73 0.02 -4.53
N GLN A 8 -12.48 0.44 -4.40
CA GLN A 8 -11.90 1.47 -5.27
C GLN A 8 -11.66 1.00 -6.71
N PHE A 9 -11.61 -0.30 -6.95
CA PHE A 9 -11.47 -0.87 -8.31
C PHE A 9 -12.78 -0.89 -9.09
N LYS A 10 -13.90 -1.07 -8.40
CA LYS A 10 -15.20 -1.26 -9.04
C LYS A 10 -15.82 0.06 -9.47
N ARG A 11 -16.18 0.16 -10.74
CA ARG A 11 -16.68 1.40 -11.37
C ARG A 11 -18.17 1.38 -11.68
N SER A 12 -18.90 0.33 -11.29
CA SER A 12 -20.30 0.10 -11.70
C SER A 12 -21.35 0.56 -10.69
N GLY A 13 -20.95 1.03 -9.52
CA GLY A 13 -21.84 1.51 -8.47
C GLY A 13 -21.59 2.97 -8.11
N PRO A 14 -22.32 3.49 -7.12
CA PRO A 14 -22.12 4.85 -6.63
C PRO A 14 -20.75 4.98 -5.94
N ALA A 15 -20.05 6.08 -6.20
CA ALA A 15 -18.88 6.45 -5.43
C ALA A 15 -19.29 7.00 -4.05
N PRO A 16 -18.42 6.93 -3.03
CA PRO A 16 -18.68 7.59 -1.76
C PRO A 16 -18.79 9.10 -1.93
N ASP A 17 -19.52 9.76 -1.06
CA ASP A 17 -19.67 11.21 -1.06
C ASP A 17 -18.30 11.90 -0.96
N GLY A 18 -18.07 12.87 -1.85
CA GLY A 18 -16.82 13.60 -1.98
C GLY A 18 -15.76 12.93 -2.87
N PHE A 19 -16.05 11.74 -3.41
CA PHE A 19 -15.15 11.01 -4.31
C PHE A 19 -15.84 10.73 -5.66
N SER A 20 -15.03 10.56 -6.71
CA SER A 20 -15.53 10.36 -8.08
C SER A 20 -15.30 8.94 -8.62
N TYR A 21 -14.84 8.00 -7.77
CA TYR A 21 -14.45 6.67 -8.20
C TYR A 21 -14.76 5.60 -7.15
N GLY A 22 -14.64 4.35 -7.57
CA GLY A 22 -14.95 3.19 -6.74
C GLY A 22 -16.45 2.96 -6.60
N THR A 23 -16.81 2.00 -5.79
CA THR A 23 -18.20 1.66 -5.44
C THR A 23 -18.29 1.50 -3.94
N ILE A 24 -19.23 2.21 -3.32
CA ILE A 24 -19.53 2.08 -1.90
C ILE A 24 -20.68 1.09 -1.68
N TYR A 25 -20.63 0.39 -0.55
CA TYR A 25 -21.70 -0.47 -0.03
C TYR A 25 -21.92 -0.13 1.43
N GLU A 26 -23.15 0.18 1.79
CA GLU A 26 -23.53 0.56 3.15
C GLU A 26 -24.67 -0.28 3.67
N GLY A 27 -24.52 -0.70 4.90
CA GLY A 27 -25.52 -1.52 5.57
C GLY A 27 -25.53 -2.99 5.12
N GLU A 28 -26.30 -3.77 5.85
CA GLU A 28 -26.28 -5.24 5.70
C GLU A 28 -26.79 -5.72 4.33
N ALA A 29 -27.84 -5.11 3.81
CA ALA A 29 -28.46 -5.55 2.56
C ALA A 29 -27.51 -5.39 1.35
N GLU A 30 -26.83 -4.23 1.25
CA GLU A 30 -25.91 -3.97 0.14
C GLU A 30 -24.63 -4.83 0.27
N LEU A 31 -24.11 -4.99 1.48
CA LEU A 31 -22.94 -5.83 1.74
C LEU A 31 -23.22 -7.30 1.43
N LEU A 32 -24.40 -7.82 1.79
CA LEU A 32 -24.80 -9.19 1.46
C LEU A 32 -25.03 -9.36 -0.05
N ALA A 33 -25.61 -8.36 -0.73
CA ALA A 33 -25.79 -8.41 -2.18
C ALA A 33 -24.46 -8.35 -2.94
N ALA A 34 -23.46 -7.60 -2.43
CA ALA A 34 -22.13 -7.51 -3.03
C ALA A 34 -21.36 -8.83 -2.92
N GLN A 35 -21.55 -9.60 -1.86
CA GLN A 35 -20.91 -10.89 -1.56
C GLN A 35 -19.38 -10.83 -1.42
N LYS A 36 -18.69 -10.14 -2.28
CA LYS A 36 -17.23 -10.01 -2.32
C LYS A 36 -16.83 -8.69 -2.99
N ASP A 37 -15.61 -8.25 -2.69
CA ASP A 37 -14.95 -7.16 -3.38
C ASP A 37 -14.29 -7.60 -4.70
N THR A 38 -13.68 -6.65 -5.39
CA THR A 38 -12.88 -6.93 -6.58
C THR A 38 -11.60 -7.68 -6.18
N ILE A 39 -11.34 -8.80 -6.85
CA ILE A 39 -10.10 -9.56 -6.65
C ILE A 39 -8.93 -8.71 -7.17
N ASN A 40 -7.94 -8.50 -6.32
CA ASN A 40 -6.75 -7.75 -6.67
C ASN A 40 -5.82 -8.52 -7.64
N ILE A 41 -4.75 -7.87 -8.11
CA ILE A 41 -3.77 -8.42 -9.05
C ILE A 41 -3.07 -9.69 -8.57
N TYR A 42 -3.04 -9.94 -7.26
CA TYR A 42 -2.41 -11.14 -6.68
C TYR A 42 -3.33 -12.35 -6.66
N GLY A 43 -4.61 -12.20 -7.01
CA GLY A 43 -5.58 -13.30 -7.04
C GLY A 43 -5.95 -13.88 -5.66
N TYR A 44 -5.46 -13.31 -4.57
CA TYR A 44 -5.71 -13.75 -3.20
C TYR A 44 -6.71 -12.84 -2.51
N ALA A 45 -7.95 -13.29 -2.44
CA ALA A 45 -9.05 -12.55 -1.79
C ALA A 45 -9.18 -12.86 -0.28
N THR A 46 -8.19 -13.48 0.36
CA THR A 46 -8.33 -14.02 1.72
C THR A 46 -7.52 -13.27 2.79
N HIS A 47 -6.45 -12.56 2.41
CA HIS A 47 -5.55 -11.92 3.37
C HIS A 47 -6.27 -10.89 4.25
N GLY A 48 -7.02 -9.95 3.65
CA GLY A 48 -7.78 -8.95 4.40
C GLY A 48 -8.85 -9.57 5.29
N SER A 49 -9.52 -10.63 4.84
CA SER A 49 -10.49 -11.37 5.65
C SER A 49 -9.84 -12.05 6.84
N HIS A 50 -8.65 -12.63 6.66
CA HIS A 50 -7.88 -13.25 7.74
C HIS A 50 -7.43 -12.20 8.77
N VAL A 51 -6.87 -11.08 8.32
CA VAL A 51 -6.45 -9.96 9.17
C VAL A 51 -7.65 -9.43 9.97
N ALA A 52 -8.79 -9.18 9.33
CA ALA A 52 -10.00 -8.72 9.98
C ALA A 52 -10.54 -9.75 10.99
N GLY A 53 -10.47 -11.04 10.65
CA GLY A 53 -10.87 -12.11 11.55
C GLY A 53 -10.08 -12.11 12.86
N ILE A 54 -8.76 -11.96 12.79
CA ILE A 54 -7.88 -11.87 13.97
C ILE A 54 -8.14 -10.58 14.76
N ALA A 55 -8.30 -9.45 14.07
CA ALA A 55 -8.50 -8.17 14.72
C ALA A 55 -9.83 -8.11 15.50
N GLY A 56 -10.94 -8.58 14.91
CA GLY A 56 -12.23 -8.43 15.57
C GLY A 56 -13.33 -9.32 15.00
N GLY A 57 -13.00 -10.49 14.50
CA GLY A 57 -14.00 -11.47 14.04
C GLY A 57 -14.94 -11.90 15.16
N SER A 58 -16.21 -12.07 14.86
CA SER A 58 -17.24 -12.46 15.83
C SER A 58 -17.17 -13.93 16.27
N GLY A 59 -16.30 -14.73 15.63
CA GLY A 59 -16.18 -16.16 15.87
C GLY A 59 -17.10 -17.03 15.00
N ALA A 60 -18.05 -16.43 14.28
CA ALA A 60 -18.95 -17.14 13.35
C ALA A 60 -19.56 -18.44 13.90
N GLY A 61 -19.94 -18.45 15.19
CA GLY A 61 -20.47 -19.62 15.87
C GLY A 61 -19.42 -20.59 16.43
N THR A 62 -18.13 -20.22 16.36
CA THR A 62 -17.02 -20.93 17.00
C THR A 62 -16.57 -20.23 18.28
N ASP A 63 -15.73 -20.87 19.10
CA ASP A 63 -15.12 -20.25 20.28
C ASP A 63 -13.93 -19.30 19.94
N HIS A 64 -13.60 -19.19 18.65
CA HIS A 64 -12.47 -18.38 18.21
C HIS A 64 -12.92 -16.99 17.76
N ARG A 65 -12.82 -16.02 18.67
CA ARG A 65 -13.12 -14.60 18.39
C ARG A 65 -11.85 -13.79 18.19
N GLY A 66 -11.95 -12.73 17.41
CA GLY A 66 -10.89 -11.73 17.30
C GLY A 66 -10.78 -10.90 18.61
N VAL A 67 -9.68 -10.17 18.73
CA VAL A 67 -9.35 -9.39 19.94
C VAL A 67 -10.43 -8.34 20.24
N ALA A 68 -10.89 -7.62 19.23
CA ALA A 68 -11.91 -6.58 19.32
C ALA A 68 -13.23 -7.02 18.66
N TYR A 69 -13.78 -8.16 19.08
CA TYR A 69 -14.93 -8.82 18.42
C TYR A 69 -16.23 -8.00 18.41
N GLU A 70 -16.33 -6.93 19.19
CA GLU A 70 -17.45 -5.99 19.19
C GLU A 70 -17.21 -4.75 18.30
N ALA A 71 -16.05 -4.65 17.64
CA ALA A 71 -15.74 -3.53 16.76
C ALA A 71 -16.62 -3.54 15.51
N ASN A 72 -16.90 -2.34 15.00
CA ASN A 72 -17.44 -2.16 13.67
C ASN A 72 -16.29 -2.03 12.66
N TYR A 73 -16.49 -2.54 11.46
CA TYR A 73 -15.51 -2.48 10.38
C TYR A 73 -15.94 -1.54 9.27
N LEU A 74 -15.02 -0.71 8.87
CA LEU A 74 -14.97 -0.06 7.57
C LEU A 74 -13.92 -0.80 6.73
N MET A 75 -14.30 -1.31 5.58
CA MET A 75 -13.40 -2.07 4.72
C MET A 75 -13.10 -1.28 3.45
N VAL A 76 -11.85 -1.28 3.02
CA VAL A 76 -11.46 -0.69 1.74
C VAL A 76 -10.63 -1.68 0.95
N THR A 77 -11.09 -1.96 -0.28
CA THR A 77 -10.28 -2.61 -1.31
C THR A 77 -9.62 -1.51 -2.11
N PHE A 78 -8.38 -1.18 -1.76
CA PHE A 78 -7.71 0.04 -2.19
C PHE A 78 -6.84 -0.15 -3.44
N LEU A 79 -6.76 0.89 -4.25
CA LEU A 79 -5.75 1.03 -5.30
C LEU A 79 -4.38 1.28 -4.65
N ALA A 80 -3.34 0.63 -5.19
CA ALA A 80 -1.99 0.73 -4.63
C ALA A 80 -1.26 1.99 -5.12
N ASP A 81 -1.84 3.16 -4.87
CA ASP A 81 -1.23 4.47 -5.09
C ASP A 81 -1.46 5.39 -3.88
N GLU A 82 -0.64 6.42 -3.72
CA GLU A 82 -0.68 7.31 -2.56
C GLU A 82 -2.01 8.05 -2.42
N ALA A 83 -2.56 8.56 -3.52
CA ALA A 83 -3.79 9.33 -3.48
C ALA A 83 -4.96 8.45 -3.03
N ALA A 84 -5.08 7.24 -3.60
CA ALA A 84 -6.14 6.31 -3.25
C ALA A 84 -6.07 5.83 -1.79
N VAL A 85 -4.86 5.67 -1.24
CA VAL A 85 -4.64 5.33 0.17
C VAL A 85 -5.07 6.49 1.07
N ILE A 86 -4.70 7.74 0.74
CA ILE A 86 -5.10 8.93 1.52
C ILE A 86 -6.60 9.17 1.43
N ASP A 87 -7.19 8.95 0.28
CA ASP A 87 -8.65 9.00 0.08
C ASP A 87 -9.36 7.97 0.96
N ALA A 88 -8.82 6.73 1.04
CA ALA A 88 -9.35 5.70 1.93
C ALA A 88 -9.33 6.13 3.40
N PHE A 89 -8.23 6.72 3.86
CA PHE A 89 -8.12 7.24 5.23
C PHE A 89 -9.15 8.35 5.49
N SER A 90 -9.29 9.28 4.54
CA SER A 90 -10.22 10.40 4.62
C SER A 90 -11.67 9.91 4.69
N TRP A 91 -12.04 8.96 3.84
CA TRP A 91 -13.35 8.32 3.85
C TRP A 91 -13.64 7.60 5.17
N MET A 92 -12.69 6.78 5.66
CA MET A 92 -12.83 6.08 6.93
C MET A 92 -13.03 7.07 8.10
N LYS A 93 -12.27 8.19 8.10
CA LYS A 93 -12.39 9.22 9.13
C LYS A 93 -13.77 9.89 9.09
N ALA A 94 -14.26 10.23 7.89
CA ALA A 94 -15.60 10.80 7.71
C ALA A 94 -16.68 9.83 8.21
N LYS A 95 -16.61 8.56 7.82
CA LYS A 95 -17.57 7.52 8.26
C LYS A 95 -17.52 7.26 9.77
N ALA A 96 -16.34 7.18 10.35
CA ALA A 96 -16.21 7.02 11.80
C ALA A 96 -16.85 8.18 12.56
N LYS A 97 -16.70 9.42 12.07
CA LYS A 97 -17.36 10.60 12.62
C LYS A 97 -18.88 10.52 12.48
N GLU A 98 -19.40 10.10 11.32
CA GLU A 98 -20.82 9.88 11.06
C GLU A 98 -21.42 8.87 12.05
N TYR A 99 -20.72 7.77 12.30
CA TYR A 99 -21.13 6.77 13.30
C TYR A 99 -20.88 7.15 14.76
N GLY A 100 -20.27 8.32 15.03
CA GLY A 100 -19.91 8.76 16.39
C GLY A 100 -18.92 7.82 17.08
N LYS A 101 -17.98 7.23 16.32
CA LYS A 101 -17.01 6.24 16.81
C LYS A 101 -15.58 6.74 16.68
N ARG A 102 -14.69 6.24 17.54
CA ARG A 102 -13.25 6.38 17.38
C ARG A 102 -12.78 5.49 16.23
N LEU A 103 -11.72 5.91 15.55
CA LEU A 103 -11.16 5.19 14.39
C LEU A 103 -9.78 4.62 14.70
N VAL A 104 -9.61 3.34 14.41
CA VAL A 104 -8.32 2.67 14.30
C VAL A 104 -8.19 2.16 12.88
N ILE A 105 -7.16 2.57 12.15
CA ILE A 105 -6.87 2.11 10.79
C ILE A 105 -5.76 1.07 10.87
N ASN A 106 -6.06 -0.15 10.43
CA ASN A 106 -5.08 -1.22 10.33
C ASN A 106 -4.61 -1.38 8.88
N MET A 107 -3.29 -1.39 8.71
CA MET A 107 -2.61 -1.52 7.43
C MET A 107 -1.64 -2.70 7.49
N SER A 108 -2.14 -3.92 7.25
CA SER A 108 -1.32 -5.13 7.20
C SER A 108 -0.73 -5.35 5.81
N TRP A 109 0.02 -4.36 5.32
CA TRP A 109 0.65 -4.36 3.99
C TRP A 109 1.91 -3.48 4.02
N GLY A 110 2.77 -3.64 3.02
CA GLY A 110 3.96 -2.82 2.83
C GLY A 110 4.04 -2.31 1.40
N LEU A 111 4.22 -1.00 1.23
CA LEU A 111 4.42 -0.34 -0.06
C LEU A 111 5.81 0.30 -0.05
N TYR A 112 6.83 -0.49 -0.34
CA TYR A 112 8.23 -0.09 -0.24
C TYR A 112 8.69 0.85 -1.35
N ASN A 113 7.88 1.06 -2.37
CA ASN A 113 8.13 1.94 -3.52
C ASN A 113 7.32 3.24 -3.49
N LEU A 114 6.59 3.51 -2.42
CA LEU A 114 5.87 4.77 -2.24
C LEU A 114 6.69 5.74 -1.40
N GLY A 115 7.37 6.64 -2.06
CA GLY A 115 8.18 7.67 -1.42
C GLY A 115 9.55 7.19 -0.92
N PRO A 116 10.32 8.07 -0.29
CA PRO A 116 11.72 7.83 0.11
C PRO A 116 11.88 6.99 1.37
N LEU A 117 10.83 6.46 1.97
CA LEU A 117 10.80 5.65 3.19
C LEU A 117 11.44 6.33 4.43
N ASP A 118 11.44 7.63 4.48
CA ASP A 118 12.01 8.46 5.55
C ASP A 118 10.96 9.26 6.35
N GLY A 119 9.68 9.00 6.07
CA GLY A 119 8.56 9.67 6.72
C GLY A 119 8.09 10.94 6.00
N THR A 120 8.69 11.33 4.88
CA THR A 120 8.34 12.57 4.15
C THR A 120 7.31 12.35 3.04
N SER A 121 6.92 11.11 2.74
CA SER A 121 5.89 10.81 1.74
C SER A 121 4.54 11.45 2.11
N LEU A 122 3.69 11.68 1.12
CA LEU A 122 2.33 12.23 1.34
C LEU A 122 1.50 11.33 2.26
N VAL A 123 1.63 10.01 2.15
CA VAL A 123 0.97 9.05 3.06
C VAL A 123 1.46 9.25 4.49
N SER A 124 2.78 9.39 4.71
CA SER A 124 3.33 9.65 6.05
C SER A 124 2.82 10.95 6.65
N GLN A 125 2.80 12.02 5.87
CA GLN A 125 2.27 13.31 6.30
C GLN A 125 0.76 13.24 6.63
N ALA A 126 -0.02 12.50 5.83
CA ALA A 126 -1.44 12.28 6.10
C ALA A 126 -1.66 11.49 7.40
N ILE A 127 -0.83 10.47 7.66
CA ILE A 127 -0.86 9.71 8.92
C ILE A 127 -0.57 10.64 10.12
N ASP A 128 0.46 11.46 10.04
CA ASP A 128 0.82 12.40 11.11
C ASP A 128 -0.32 13.38 11.39
N GLN A 129 -0.87 13.97 10.33
CA GLN A 129 -1.99 14.92 10.45
C GLN A 129 -3.23 14.26 11.09
N MET A 130 -3.60 13.07 10.63
CA MET A 130 -4.79 12.38 11.14
C MET A 130 -4.57 11.81 12.55
N SER A 131 -3.34 11.43 12.89
CA SER A 131 -2.97 11.01 14.25
C SER A 131 -3.12 12.16 15.25
N SER A 132 -2.78 13.38 14.85
CA SER A 132 -3.01 14.58 15.65
C SER A 132 -4.50 14.84 15.89
N ASP A 133 -5.37 14.39 15.00
CA ASP A 133 -6.83 14.46 15.12
C ASP A 133 -7.45 13.25 15.87
N GLY A 134 -6.61 12.38 16.44
CA GLY A 134 -7.03 11.25 17.27
C GLY A 134 -7.32 9.95 16.51
N VAL A 135 -6.96 9.83 15.24
CA VAL A 135 -6.98 8.54 14.51
C VAL A 135 -5.76 7.71 14.92
N ILE A 136 -5.97 6.44 15.22
CA ILE A 136 -4.88 5.51 15.53
C ILE A 136 -4.55 4.69 14.28
N PHE A 137 -3.28 4.68 13.90
CA PHE A 137 -2.77 3.86 12.80
C PHE A 137 -1.97 2.68 13.34
N VAL A 138 -2.22 1.50 12.78
CA VAL A 138 -1.49 0.27 13.09
C VAL A 138 -0.99 -0.32 11.77
N THR A 139 0.31 -0.53 11.67
CA THR A 139 0.94 -1.08 10.46
C THR A 139 1.84 -2.25 10.77
N SER A 140 2.03 -3.13 9.78
CA SER A 140 3.04 -4.18 9.84
C SER A 140 4.43 -3.61 9.54
N GLY A 141 5.48 -4.25 10.09
CA GLY A 141 6.87 -3.96 9.72
C GLY A 141 7.28 -4.55 8.37
N GLY A 142 6.40 -5.34 7.73
CA GLY A 142 6.67 -6.05 6.48
C GLY A 142 7.26 -7.45 6.70
N ASN A 143 7.49 -8.15 5.59
CA ASN A 143 7.97 -9.54 5.58
C ASN A 143 9.39 -9.67 5.00
N ASN A 144 10.14 -8.58 4.92
CA ASN A 144 11.46 -8.55 4.28
C ASN A 144 12.58 -8.36 5.30
N GLY A 145 12.46 -8.99 6.49
CA GLY A 145 13.47 -8.87 7.55
C GLY A 145 14.80 -9.54 7.24
N ASP A 146 14.82 -10.42 6.27
CA ASP A 146 15.98 -11.15 5.74
C ASP A 146 16.49 -10.60 4.39
N GLU A 147 15.85 -9.55 3.87
CA GLU A 147 16.18 -8.96 2.57
C GLU A 147 16.78 -7.55 2.71
N THR A 148 17.74 -7.23 1.86
CA THR A 148 18.30 -5.89 1.73
C THR A 148 17.69 -5.19 0.54
N PHE A 149 16.77 -4.27 0.75
CA PHE A 149 16.02 -3.59 -0.31
C PHE A 149 16.08 -2.06 -0.27
N HIS A 150 16.82 -1.48 0.69
CA HIS A 150 16.96 -0.04 0.85
C HIS A 150 18.41 0.37 1.04
N ILE A 151 18.84 1.37 0.26
CA ILE A 151 20.19 1.95 0.37
C ILE A 151 20.03 3.46 0.49
N LYS A 152 20.73 4.06 1.46
CA LYS A 152 20.89 5.50 1.58
C LYS A 152 22.36 5.88 1.42
N LYS A 153 22.65 6.84 0.55
CA LYS A 153 24.00 7.35 0.29
C LYS A 153 23.99 8.87 0.22
N THR A 154 24.91 9.49 0.92
CA THR A 154 25.28 10.89 0.72
C THR A 154 26.51 10.92 -0.19
N PHE A 155 26.39 11.54 -1.36
CA PHE A 155 27.47 11.63 -2.34
C PHE A 155 28.40 12.83 -2.08
N ALA A 156 29.70 12.62 -2.31
CA ALA A 156 30.74 13.64 -2.19
C ALA A 156 31.68 13.68 -3.39
N ASN A 157 31.27 13.51 -4.60
CA ASN A 157 32.02 13.28 -5.84
C ASN A 157 32.45 11.80 -6.03
N ASP A 158 31.61 10.89 -5.60
CA ASP A 158 31.83 9.46 -5.71
C ASP A 158 30.63 8.78 -6.37
N THR A 159 30.76 7.49 -6.65
CA THR A 159 29.71 6.66 -7.27
C THR A 159 29.36 5.51 -6.32
N LEU A 160 28.07 5.19 -6.23
CA LEU A 160 27.59 3.97 -5.60
C LEU A 160 27.21 2.98 -6.69
N SER A 161 27.68 1.75 -6.56
CA SER A 161 27.22 0.62 -7.36
C SER A 161 26.63 -0.43 -6.44
N SER A 162 25.49 -0.96 -6.82
CA SER A 162 24.82 -2.06 -6.11
C SER A 162 24.38 -3.12 -7.11
N LEU A 163 24.45 -4.37 -6.69
CA LEU A 163 23.89 -5.49 -7.44
C LEU A 163 22.47 -5.73 -6.95
N VAL A 164 21.55 -5.86 -7.92
CA VAL A 164 20.16 -6.22 -7.67
C VAL A 164 19.91 -7.54 -8.39
N GLU A 165 19.50 -8.56 -7.65
CA GLU A 165 19.16 -9.84 -8.22
C GLU A 165 17.78 -9.77 -8.87
N PHE A 166 17.64 -10.33 -10.08
CA PHE A 166 16.34 -10.49 -10.73
C PHE A 166 15.57 -11.60 -10.03
N TYR A 167 14.48 -11.21 -9.40
CA TYR A 167 13.63 -12.13 -8.66
C TYR A 167 12.46 -12.60 -9.52
N ASN A 168 12.27 -13.91 -9.58
CA ASN A 168 11.13 -14.52 -10.24
C ASN A 168 10.00 -14.68 -9.20
N TYR A 169 8.91 -13.97 -9.37
CA TYR A 169 7.79 -14.02 -8.43
C TYR A 169 7.04 -15.35 -8.56
N ALA A 170 7.30 -16.27 -7.64
CA ALA A 170 6.81 -17.65 -7.71
C ALA A 170 5.28 -17.77 -7.73
N ALA A 171 4.55 -16.83 -7.13
CA ALA A 171 3.10 -16.82 -7.11
C ALA A 171 2.44 -16.34 -8.41
N ASN A 172 3.21 -15.70 -9.30
CA ASN A 172 2.71 -15.21 -10.59
C ASN A 172 3.83 -15.23 -11.64
N ALA A 173 3.87 -16.29 -12.44
CA ALA A 173 4.89 -16.48 -13.47
C ALA A 173 4.93 -15.38 -14.55
N ASN A 174 3.89 -14.55 -14.65
CA ASN A 174 3.85 -13.42 -15.59
C ASN A 174 4.42 -12.12 -14.99
N MET A 175 4.67 -12.09 -13.68
CA MET A 175 5.33 -10.98 -13.01
C MET A 175 6.83 -11.30 -12.87
N TRP A 176 7.64 -10.63 -13.66
CA TRP A 176 9.10 -10.73 -13.61
C TRP A 176 9.72 -9.34 -13.76
N GLY A 177 10.92 -9.20 -13.25
CA GLY A 177 11.66 -7.94 -13.30
C GLY A 177 11.89 -7.34 -11.92
N GLN A 178 12.48 -6.15 -11.93
CA GLN A 178 12.76 -5.38 -10.72
C GLN A 178 12.31 -3.94 -10.92
N SER A 179 11.77 -3.34 -9.87
CA SER A 179 11.50 -1.92 -9.80
C SER A 179 12.49 -1.28 -8.84
N ILE A 180 13.14 -0.21 -9.28
CA ILE A 180 14.07 0.55 -8.47
C ILE A 180 13.52 1.97 -8.36
N SER A 181 13.15 2.37 -7.16
CA SER A 181 12.72 3.74 -6.87
C SER A 181 13.91 4.51 -6.29
N MET A 182 14.23 5.64 -6.87
CA MET A 182 15.34 6.48 -6.45
C MET A 182 14.83 7.87 -6.08
N TRP A 183 15.22 8.33 -4.90
CA TRP A 183 14.83 9.62 -4.36
C TRP A 183 16.07 10.43 -4.02
N GLY A 184 16.08 11.70 -4.44
CA GLY A 184 17.14 12.66 -4.12
C GLY A 184 16.60 13.79 -3.26
N GLU A 185 17.49 14.57 -2.67
CA GLU A 185 17.14 15.80 -1.95
C GLU A 185 16.67 16.88 -2.92
N GLU A 186 15.70 17.66 -2.52
CA GLU A 186 15.21 18.81 -3.29
C GLU A 186 16.38 19.76 -3.65
N GLY A 187 16.42 20.18 -4.89
CA GLY A 187 17.47 21.07 -5.42
C GLY A 187 18.83 20.40 -5.65
N LYS A 188 18.93 19.07 -5.48
CA LYS A 188 20.11 18.26 -5.83
C LYS A 188 19.86 17.45 -7.10
N THR A 189 20.94 17.08 -7.78
CA THR A 189 20.91 16.23 -8.95
C THR A 189 21.81 15.02 -8.75
N PHE A 190 21.47 13.90 -9.38
CA PHE A 190 22.32 12.73 -9.45
C PHE A 190 22.14 12.03 -10.80
N GLY A 191 23.21 11.41 -11.29
CA GLY A 191 23.15 10.59 -12.49
C GLY A 191 22.95 9.12 -12.10
N THR A 192 22.17 8.39 -12.90
CA THR A 192 21.96 6.96 -12.70
C THR A 192 22.06 6.19 -14.01
N GLY A 193 22.55 4.96 -13.92
CA GLY A 193 22.59 4.04 -15.04
C GLY A 193 22.46 2.61 -14.55
N PHE A 194 22.07 1.72 -15.45
CA PHE A 194 21.82 0.32 -15.18
C PHE A 194 22.59 -0.56 -16.17
N SER A 195 23.08 -1.68 -15.67
CA SER A 195 23.66 -2.72 -16.51
C SER A 195 23.11 -4.07 -16.10
N VAL A 196 22.72 -4.88 -17.05
CA VAL A 196 22.30 -6.26 -16.83
C VAL A 196 23.49 -7.18 -17.13
N TYR A 197 23.77 -8.06 -16.20
CA TYR A 197 24.84 -9.05 -16.29
C TYR A 197 24.26 -10.46 -16.33
N ASP A 198 24.93 -11.35 -17.06
CA ASP A 198 24.68 -12.78 -16.92
C ASP A 198 25.43 -13.36 -15.69
N ASN A 199 25.22 -14.63 -15.40
CA ASN A 199 25.88 -15.32 -14.29
C ASN A 199 27.42 -15.40 -14.44
N SER A 200 27.96 -15.18 -15.64
CA SER A 200 29.40 -15.10 -15.89
C SER A 200 29.96 -13.69 -15.74
N LYS A 201 29.14 -12.74 -15.27
CA LYS A 201 29.45 -11.30 -15.11
C LYS A 201 29.71 -10.58 -16.44
N LYS A 202 29.23 -11.12 -17.54
CA LYS A 202 29.26 -10.45 -18.84
C LYS A 202 28.08 -9.48 -18.92
N VAL A 203 28.35 -8.23 -19.33
CA VAL A 203 27.34 -7.23 -19.61
C VAL A 203 26.51 -7.66 -20.81
N LEU A 204 25.21 -7.84 -20.62
CA LEU A 204 24.24 -8.15 -21.67
C LEU A 204 23.71 -6.88 -22.31
N VAL A 205 23.36 -5.90 -21.46
CA VAL A 205 22.85 -4.60 -21.87
C VAL A 205 23.24 -3.56 -20.81
N ALA A 206 23.47 -2.33 -21.24
CA ALA A 206 23.69 -1.19 -20.38
C ALA A 206 22.83 -0.03 -20.85
N SER A 207 22.28 0.72 -19.92
CA SER A 207 21.60 1.98 -20.21
C SER A 207 22.62 3.11 -20.39
N PRO A 208 22.26 4.22 -21.05
CA PRO A 208 23.00 5.46 -20.88
C PRO A 208 22.94 5.92 -19.41
N LEU A 209 23.79 6.87 -19.06
CA LEU A 209 23.66 7.59 -17.80
C LEU A 209 22.50 8.59 -17.93
N TYR A 210 21.55 8.49 -17.03
CA TYR A 210 20.43 9.42 -16.93
C TYR A 210 20.74 10.46 -15.85
N ASP A 211 20.61 11.73 -16.18
CA ASP A 211 20.66 12.82 -15.21
C ASP A 211 19.23 13.22 -14.82
N LEU A 212 18.94 13.24 -13.56
CA LEU A 212 17.60 13.56 -13.05
C LEU A 212 17.15 14.97 -13.47
N ALA A 213 18.07 15.93 -13.57
CA ALA A 213 17.76 17.27 -14.03
C ALA A 213 17.31 17.34 -15.50
N ILE A 214 17.69 16.35 -16.31
CA ILE A 214 17.37 16.28 -17.74
C ILE A 214 16.11 15.45 -17.99
N THR A 215 15.83 14.48 -17.12
CA THR A 215 14.75 13.50 -17.32
C THR A 215 13.48 13.76 -16.51
N SER A 216 13.45 14.80 -15.69
CA SER A 216 12.23 15.24 -15.01
C SER A 216 11.33 15.94 -16.03
N GLY A 217 10.48 15.18 -16.69
CA GLY A 217 9.41 15.66 -17.54
C GLY A 217 8.08 15.48 -16.86
#